data_f039b529ed82f2e46871d47949a46a14
#
_entry.id   f039b529ed82f2e46871d47949a46a14
#
_cell.length_a   1.000
_cell.length_b   1.000
_cell.length_c   1.000
_cell.angle_alpha   90.00
_cell.angle_beta   90.00
_cell.angle_gamma   90.00
#
_symmetry.space_group_name_H-M   'P 1'
#
loop_
_entity.id
_entity.type
_entity.pdbx_description
1 polymer ?
#
loop_
_entity_poly.entity_id
_entity_poly.type
_entity_poly.pdbx_seq_one_letter_code
_entity_poly.pdbx_strand_id
1 'polypeptide(L)'
;EIADAVRGYHAHTDAQVGLARERQSLRISAGIFKGCDKPAADFDELIAWKDSQLDPKAKKLLDMWPDTVAAYSGDEYVVKIRDKEIRTKLVSKSLSGTKIRKVILPRFGDDGETLRFLMKENVPGSFPYTAGVFAFKREGEDPTRMFAGEGDAFRTNRRFKRVSEGMPAHRLSTAFDSVTLYGCDPDERPDIYGKIGNSGVSIATLDDLKVLYDGFDLLAPTTSVSMTINGPAPIILACFFNTAVDQQLAKFEKDNGRRPTEDEAQKIREWVLKSVRGTVQADILKEDQGQNTCIFSTEFALKMMGDIQEFFVHHQVQNFYSV
;
A
#
# COMPACT_ATOMS: atom_id res chain seq x y z
N GLU A 1 19.35 -11.48 16.06
CA GLU A 1 18.45 -10.49 16.71
C GLU A 1 16.98 -10.66 16.30
N ILE A 2 16.61 -10.53 15.00
CA ILE A 2 15.20 -10.65 14.56
C ILE A 2 14.64 -12.03 14.89
N ALA A 3 15.37 -13.11 14.57
CA ALA A 3 14.94 -14.48 14.88
C ALA A 3 14.80 -14.73 16.39
N ASP A 4 15.64 -14.09 17.21
CA ASP A 4 15.54 -14.21 18.68
C ASP A 4 14.32 -13.44 19.19
N ALA A 5 14.07 -12.24 18.67
CA ALA A 5 12.87 -11.46 19.01
C ALA A 5 11.58 -12.20 18.64
N VAL A 6 11.53 -12.84 17.46
CA VAL A 6 10.37 -13.64 17.03
C VAL A 6 10.17 -14.86 17.94
N ARG A 7 11.26 -15.59 18.28
CA ARG A 7 11.19 -16.71 19.23
C ARG A 7 10.70 -16.25 20.60
N GLY A 8 11.23 -15.13 21.09
CA GLY A 8 10.80 -14.52 22.35
C GLY A 8 9.32 -14.16 22.36
N TYR A 9 8.84 -13.54 21.28
CA TYR A 9 7.42 -13.21 21.12
C TYR A 9 6.53 -14.47 21.11
N HIS A 10 6.94 -15.52 20.41
CA HIS A 10 6.19 -16.78 20.41
C HIS A 10 6.15 -17.45 21.77
N ALA A 11 7.28 -17.50 22.49
CA ALA A 11 7.34 -18.07 23.84
C ALA A 11 6.46 -17.27 24.82
N HIS A 12 6.51 -15.93 24.74
CA HIS A 12 5.62 -15.06 25.51
C HIS A 12 4.15 -15.33 25.18
N THR A 13 3.80 -15.42 23.90
CA THR A 13 2.42 -15.74 23.47
C THR A 13 1.95 -17.07 24.05
N ASP A 14 2.76 -18.13 23.97
CA ASP A 14 2.38 -19.45 24.44
C ASP A 14 2.21 -19.48 25.98
N ALA A 15 3.00 -18.70 26.72
CA ALA A 15 2.80 -18.52 28.17
C ALA A 15 1.47 -17.78 28.47
N GLN A 16 1.15 -16.71 27.75
CA GLN A 16 -0.11 -15.99 27.92
C GLN A 16 -1.32 -16.84 27.56
N VAL A 17 -1.22 -17.67 26.52
CA VAL A 17 -2.24 -18.65 26.12
C VAL A 17 -2.52 -19.66 27.26
N GLY A 18 -1.46 -20.17 27.91
CA GLY A 18 -1.59 -21.04 29.09
C GLY A 18 -2.36 -20.36 30.23
N LEU A 19 -1.98 -19.14 30.57
CA LEU A 19 -2.66 -18.35 31.62
C LEU A 19 -4.14 -18.08 31.31
N ALA A 20 -4.46 -17.78 30.04
CA ALA A 20 -5.84 -17.54 29.61
C ALA A 20 -6.71 -18.81 29.77
N ARG A 21 -6.19 -19.99 29.42
CA ARG A 21 -6.88 -21.27 29.60
C ARG A 21 -7.11 -21.59 31.06
N GLU A 22 -6.09 -21.44 31.89
CA GLU A 22 -6.21 -21.68 33.33
C GLU A 22 -7.25 -20.74 33.95
N ARG A 23 -7.22 -19.46 33.60
CA ARG A 23 -8.20 -18.48 34.04
C ARG A 23 -9.63 -18.90 33.67
N GLN A 24 -9.84 -19.31 32.40
CA GLN A 24 -11.15 -19.75 31.92
C GLN A 24 -11.62 -21.01 32.67
N SER A 25 -10.73 -21.97 32.89
CA SER A 25 -11.06 -23.20 33.64
C SER A 25 -11.51 -22.87 35.07
N LEU A 26 -10.83 -21.93 35.74
CA LEU A 26 -11.24 -21.45 37.07
C LEU A 26 -12.59 -20.76 37.04
N ARG A 27 -12.88 -19.94 36.02
CA ARG A 27 -14.20 -19.28 35.84
C ARG A 27 -15.32 -20.28 35.64
N ILE A 28 -15.08 -21.32 34.83
CA ILE A 28 -16.04 -22.42 34.62
C ILE A 28 -16.28 -23.16 35.92
N SER A 29 -15.22 -23.51 36.66
CA SER A 29 -15.33 -24.23 37.94
C SER A 29 -16.09 -23.38 38.98
N ALA A 30 -15.76 -22.08 39.09
CA ALA A 30 -16.49 -21.17 39.96
C ALA A 30 -17.97 -21.07 39.62
N GLY A 31 -18.32 -21.05 38.31
CA GLY A 31 -19.69 -21.08 37.86
C GLY A 31 -20.44 -22.35 38.26
N ILE A 32 -19.80 -23.50 38.12
CA ILE A 32 -20.38 -24.81 38.55
C ILE A 32 -20.61 -24.80 40.06
N PHE A 33 -19.63 -24.34 40.84
CA PHE A 33 -19.76 -24.29 42.30
C PHE A 33 -20.91 -23.37 42.73
N LYS A 34 -21.00 -22.18 42.17
CA LYS A 34 -22.09 -21.23 42.42
C LYS A 34 -23.45 -21.83 42.03
N GLY A 35 -23.52 -22.57 40.91
CA GLY A 35 -24.72 -23.26 40.44
C GLY A 35 -25.16 -24.43 41.33
N CYS A 36 -24.28 -24.95 42.19
CA CYS A 36 -24.54 -26.01 43.18
C CYS A 36 -24.69 -25.45 44.60
N ASP A 37 -24.88 -24.16 44.78
CA ASP A 37 -24.95 -23.44 46.07
C ASP A 37 -23.72 -23.70 46.96
N LYS A 38 -22.53 -23.85 46.34
CA LYS A 38 -21.25 -24.05 47.06
C LYS A 38 -20.44 -22.76 47.06
N PRO A 39 -19.62 -22.52 48.13
CA PRO A 39 -18.72 -21.37 48.19
C PRO A 39 -17.74 -21.39 46.99
N ALA A 40 -17.52 -20.25 46.37
CA ALA A 40 -16.61 -20.10 45.24
C ALA A 40 -15.55 -19.00 45.46
N ALA A 41 -15.39 -18.50 46.70
CA ALA A 41 -14.47 -17.40 47.03
C ALA A 41 -13.02 -17.71 46.65
N ASP A 42 -12.54 -18.93 46.90
CA ASP A 42 -11.18 -19.36 46.59
C ASP A 42 -10.92 -19.32 45.05
N PHE A 43 -11.94 -19.65 44.26
CA PHE A 43 -11.84 -19.51 42.80
C PHE A 43 -11.77 -18.05 42.36
N ASP A 44 -12.54 -17.16 42.98
CA ASP A 44 -12.54 -15.74 42.65
C ASP A 44 -11.15 -15.12 42.98
N GLU A 45 -10.49 -15.53 44.08
CA GLU A 45 -9.10 -15.14 44.43
C GLU A 45 -8.10 -15.68 43.40
N LEU A 46 -8.18 -16.94 43.00
CA LEU A 46 -7.31 -17.54 42.00
C LEU A 46 -7.50 -16.90 40.62
N ILE A 47 -8.72 -16.55 40.21
CA ILE A 47 -9.01 -15.83 38.98
C ILE A 47 -8.33 -14.44 39.02
N ALA A 48 -8.46 -13.71 40.12
CA ALA A 48 -7.84 -12.40 40.28
C ALA A 48 -6.30 -12.49 40.22
N TRP A 49 -5.72 -13.54 40.84
CA TRP A 49 -4.30 -13.80 40.75
C TRP A 49 -3.84 -14.12 39.31
N LYS A 50 -4.57 -14.95 38.56
CA LYS A 50 -4.27 -15.23 37.15
C LYS A 50 -4.44 -13.99 36.28
N ASP A 51 -5.43 -13.17 36.55
CA ASP A 51 -5.64 -11.88 35.86
C ASP A 51 -4.46 -10.92 36.09
N SER A 52 -3.81 -10.96 37.23
CA SER A 52 -2.62 -10.13 37.52
C SER A 52 -1.36 -10.59 36.80
N GLN A 53 -1.31 -11.85 36.36
CA GLN A 53 -0.18 -12.43 35.63
C GLN A 53 -0.32 -12.27 34.10
N LEU A 54 -1.53 -12.03 33.61
CA LEU A 54 -1.76 -11.75 32.19
C LEU A 54 -1.15 -10.41 31.81
N ASP A 55 -0.45 -10.39 30.68
CA ASP A 55 -0.03 -9.12 30.07
C ASP A 55 -1.25 -8.23 29.85
N PRO A 56 -1.19 -6.94 30.26
CA PRO A 56 -2.31 -6.01 30.08
C PRO A 56 -2.81 -5.91 28.64
N LYS A 57 -1.93 -6.05 27.64
CA LYS A 57 -2.31 -6.08 26.22
C LYS A 57 -3.07 -7.35 25.86
N ALA A 58 -2.59 -8.52 26.33
CA ALA A 58 -3.25 -9.80 26.14
C ALA A 58 -4.66 -9.82 26.75
N LYS A 59 -4.77 -9.30 27.99
CA LYS A 59 -6.07 -9.14 28.66
C LYS A 59 -7.01 -8.25 27.87
N LYS A 60 -6.53 -7.08 27.44
CA LYS A 60 -7.31 -6.13 26.63
C LYS A 60 -7.81 -6.77 25.32
N LEU A 61 -6.98 -7.56 24.64
CA LEU A 61 -7.37 -8.26 23.42
C LEU A 61 -8.53 -9.24 23.65
N LEU A 62 -8.47 -10.00 24.74
CA LEU A 62 -9.56 -10.91 25.12
C LEU A 62 -10.83 -10.16 25.50
N ASP A 63 -10.72 -9.09 26.28
CA ASP A 63 -11.85 -8.29 26.70
C ASP A 63 -12.57 -7.60 25.53
N MET A 64 -11.81 -7.21 24.48
CA MET A 64 -12.35 -6.61 23.26
C MET A 64 -12.86 -7.63 22.24
N TRP A 65 -12.62 -8.93 22.42
CA TRP A 65 -13.01 -9.94 21.45
C TRP A 65 -14.51 -10.01 21.15
N PRO A 66 -15.42 -9.95 22.14
CA PRO A 66 -16.86 -9.91 21.88
C PRO A 66 -17.28 -8.73 21.00
N ASP A 67 -16.71 -7.55 21.23
CA ASP A 67 -16.99 -6.35 20.44
C ASP A 67 -16.46 -6.51 19.01
N THR A 68 -15.29 -7.11 18.86
CA THR A 68 -14.72 -7.46 17.54
C THR A 68 -15.63 -8.42 16.79
N VAL A 69 -16.11 -9.47 17.44
CA VAL A 69 -17.05 -10.43 16.83
C VAL A 69 -18.37 -9.72 16.42
N ALA A 70 -18.88 -8.85 17.27
CA ALA A 70 -20.08 -8.08 16.96
C ALA A 70 -19.89 -7.18 15.74
N ALA A 71 -18.74 -6.47 15.66
CA ALA A 71 -18.43 -5.57 14.56
C ALA A 71 -18.35 -6.28 13.19
N TYR A 72 -17.85 -7.52 13.15
CA TYR A 72 -17.75 -8.32 11.93
C TYR A 72 -18.96 -9.22 11.65
N SER A 73 -19.94 -9.30 12.56
CA SER A 73 -21.12 -10.17 12.41
C SER A 73 -22.24 -9.56 11.54
N GLY A 74 -22.27 -8.24 11.43
CA GLY A 74 -23.24 -7.50 10.63
C GLY A 74 -23.03 -7.62 9.10
N ASP A 75 -23.88 -6.96 8.34
CA ASP A 75 -23.73 -6.82 6.88
C ASP A 75 -22.82 -5.64 6.52
N GLU A 76 -22.55 -4.72 7.46
CA GLU A 76 -21.65 -3.58 7.32
C GLU A 76 -20.69 -3.45 8.51
N TYR A 77 -19.48 -3.02 8.21
CA TYR A 77 -18.48 -2.62 9.21
C TYR A 77 -18.41 -1.09 9.23
N VAL A 78 -18.59 -0.52 10.41
CA VAL A 78 -18.69 0.93 10.58
C VAL A 78 -17.53 1.43 11.43
N VAL A 79 -16.76 2.38 10.90
CA VAL A 79 -15.68 3.05 11.62
C VAL A 79 -15.93 4.55 11.63
N LYS A 80 -15.86 5.15 12.82
CA LYS A 80 -15.85 6.61 12.99
C LYS A 80 -14.42 7.12 12.98
N ILE A 81 -14.10 8.00 12.01
CA ILE A 81 -12.83 8.71 11.95
C ILE A 81 -13.14 10.21 12.05
N ARG A 82 -12.90 10.80 13.22
CA ARG A 82 -13.30 12.18 13.56
C ARG A 82 -14.82 12.35 13.37
N ASP A 83 -15.23 13.26 12.50
CA ASP A 83 -16.66 13.55 12.22
C ASP A 83 -17.23 12.73 11.04
N LYS A 84 -16.43 11.82 10.47
CA LYS A 84 -16.86 11.00 9.33
C LYS A 84 -17.05 9.55 9.74
N GLU A 85 -18.19 9.00 9.35
CA GLU A 85 -18.52 7.58 9.48
C GLU A 85 -18.21 6.89 8.15
N ILE A 86 -17.31 5.90 8.19
CA ILE A 86 -16.96 5.09 7.03
C ILE A 86 -17.66 3.74 7.18
N ARG A 87 -18.51 3.42 6.23
CA ARG A 87 -19.26 2.15 6.17
C ARG A 87 -18.68 1.28 5.07
N THR A 88 -18.36 0.04 5.39
CA THR A 88 -17.85 -0.95 4.45
C THR A 88 -18.74 -2.17 4.45
N LYS A 89 -19.24 -2.57 3.28
CA LYS A 89 -20.03 -3.80 3.13
C LYS A 89 -19.21 -5.03 3.46
N LEU A 90 -19.67 -5.84 4.39
CA LEU A 90 -19.04 -7.11 4.81
C LEU A 90 -19.50 -8.32 3.99
N VAL A 91 -20.55 -8.18 3.22
CA VAL A 91 -21.20 -9.28 2.52
C VAL A 91 -21.29 -8.96 1.03
N SER A 92 -20.93 -9.90 0.19
CA SER A 92 -21.22 -9.95 -1.24
C SER A 92 -22.15 -11.14 -1.53
N LYS A 93 -22.88 -11.08 -2.65
CA LYS A 93 -23.69 -12.22 -3.11
C LYS A 93 -23.02 -12.89 -4.30
N SER A 94 -22.95 -14.21 -4.28
CA SER A 94 -22.56 -15.01 -5.45
C SER A 94 -23.65 -14.95 -6.54
N LEU A 95 -23.35 -15.46 -7.73
CA LEU A 95 -24.33 -15.61 -8.82
C LEU A 95 -25.51 -16.51 -8.42
N SER A 96 -25.28 -17.47 -7.52
CA SER A 96 -26.35 -18.33 -6.96
C SER A 96 -27.13 -17.69 -5.81
N GLY A 97 -26.84 -16.44 -5.45
CA GLY A 97 -27.49 -15.71 -4.35
C GLY A 97 -26.92 -16.01 -2.96
N THR A 98 -25.91 -16.87 -2.83
CA THR A 98 -25.28 -17.18 -1.55
C THR A 98 -24.53 -15.97 -1.00
N LYS A 99 -24.72 -15.67 0.29
CA LYS A 99 -23.99 -14.62 0.99
C LYS A 99 -22.52 -15.05 1.24
N ILE A 100 -21.58 -14.30 0.72
CA ILE A 100 -20.14 -14.50 0.93
C ILE A 100 -19.64 -13.38 1.84
N ARG A 101 -19.10 -13.71 3.01
CA ARG A 101 -18.52 -12.74 3.94
C ARG A 101 -17.09 -12.39 3.54
N LYS A 102 -16.73 -11.10 3.63
CA LYS A 102 -15.35 -10.63 3.39
C LYS A 102 -14.38 -11.10 4.48
N VAL A 103 -14.86 -11.19 5.71
CA VAL A 103 -14.09 -11.66 6.86
C VAL A 103 -14.95 -12.66 7.64
N ILE A 104 -14.37 -13.80 7.94
CA ILE A 104 -14.97 -14.82 8.81
C ILE A 104 -14.04 -14.96 10.01
N LEU A 105 -14.56 -14.64 11.20
CA LEU A 105 -13.81 -14.80 12.44
C LEU A 105 -13.86 -16.26 12.91
N PRO A 106 -12.77 -16.78 13.50
CA PRO A 106 -12.75 -18.11 14.08
C PRO A 106 -13.72 -18.20 15.26
N ARG A 107 -14.22 -19.40 15.49
CA ARG A 107 -15.09 -19.73 16.62
C ARG A 107 -14.36 -20.73 17.51
N PHE A 108 -13.64 -20.20 18.49
CA PHE A 108 -12.94 -21.03 19.46
C PHE A 108 -13.79 -21.28 20.70
N GLY A 109 -13.58 -22.44 21.33
CA GLY A 109 -14.24 -22.82 22.57
C GLY A 109 -13.46 -22.39 23.82
N ASP A 110 -12.23 -21.89 23.65
CA ASP A 110 -11.40 -21.48 24.78
C ASP A 110 -10.70 -20.11 24.55
N ASP A 111 -10.49 -19.41 25.65
CA ASP A 111 -9.84 -18.09 25.65
C ASP A 111 -8.37 -18.19 25.19
N GLY A 112 -7.73 -19.33 25.39
CA GLY A 112 -6.34 -19.53 24.96
C GLY A 112 -6.21 -19.57 23.43
N GLU A 113 -7.07 -20.29 22.71
CA GLU A 113 -7.05 -20.30 21.24
C GLU A 113 -7.46 -18.94 20.68
N THR A 114 -8.43 -18.29 21.32
CA THR A 114 -8.80 -16.89 20.98
C THR A 114 -7.61 -15.97 21.12
N LEU A 115 -6.88 -16.04 22.24
CA LEU A 115 -5.70 -15.20 22.46
C LEU A 115 -4.56 -15.54 21.50
N ARG A 116 -4.35 -16.82 21.20
CA ARG A 116 -3.35 -17.26 20.22
C ARG A 116 -3.62 -16.65 18.85
N PHE A 117 -4.87 -16.70 18.38
CA PHE A 117 -5.27 -16.06 17.15
C PHE A 117 -5.01 -14.56 17.20
N LEU A 118 -5.44 -13.87 18.25
CA LEU A 118 -5.28 -12.42 18.41
C LEU A 118 -3.81 -11.97 18.46
N MET A 119 -2.91 -12.78 19.00
CA MET A 119 -1.49 -12.47 19.13
C MET A 119 -0.64 -12.92 17.93
N LYS A 120 -1.06 -13.95 17.17
CA LYS A 120 -0.26 -14.49 16.06
C LYS A 120 -0.81 -14.14 14.67
N GLU A 121 -2.10 -13.91 14.54
CA GLU A 121 -2.77 -13.65 13.25
C GLU A 121 -3.58 -12.35 13.27
N ASN A 122 -4.54 -12.25 14.18
CA ASN A 122 -5.46 -11.13 14.35
C ASN A 122 -6.36 -10.85 13.12
N VAL A 123 -7.12 -9.74 13.19
CA VAL A 123 -8.00 -9.28 12.11
C VAL A 123 -7.31 -8.23 11.25
N PRO A 124 -7.76 -8.02 9.99
CA PRO A 124 -7.21 -6.98 9.13
C PRO A 124 -7.17 -5.61 9.82
N GLY A 125 -6.03 -4.92 9.71
CA GLY A 125 -5.80 -3.63 10.35
C GLY A 125 -5.34 -3.67 11.81
N SER A 126 -5.18 -4.87 12.39
CA SER A 126 -4.71 -5.06 13.78
C SER A 126 -3.43 -5.90 13.82
N PHE A 127 -2.41 -5.46 14.59
CA PHE A 127 -1.18 -6.23 14.73
C PHE A 127 -1.46 -7.62 15.32
N PRO A 128 -0.81 -8.70 14.83
CA PRO A 128 0.27 -8.76 13.83
C PRO A 128 -0.19 -8.98 12.38
N TYR A 129 -1.44 -8.73 12.03
CA TYR A 129 -1.92 -8.89 10.66
C TYR A 129 -1.15 -8.01 9.68
N THR A 130 -0.47 -8.62 8.71
CA THR A 130 0.49 -7.94 7.82
C THR A 130 -0.10 -7.45 6.51
N ALA A 131 -1.34 -7.84 6.16
CA ALA A 131 -1.93 -7.52 4.86
C ALA A 131 -2.50 -6.09 4.75
N GLY A 132 -2.46 -5.28 5.80
CA GLY A 132 -2.89 -3.90 5.76
C GLY A 132 -2.93 -3.22 7.12
N VAL A 133 -2.76 -1.90 7.12
CA VAL A 133 -2.87 -1.04 8.31
C VAL A 133 -4.34 -0.76 8.65
N PHE A 134 -5.22 -0.83 7.66
CA PHE A 134 -6.66 -0.60 7.81
C PHE A 134 -7.44 -1.90 7.61
N ALA A 135 -8.54 -2.04 8.31
CA ALA A 135 -9.39 -3.23 8.25
C ALA A 135 -9.89 -3.54 6.82
N PHE A 136 -10.14 -2.53 6.02
CA PHE A 136 -10.57 -2.67 4.64
C PHE A 136 -9.92 -1.62 3.73
N LYS A 137 -9.75 -1.98 2.46
CA LYS A 137 -9.41 -1.02 1.41
C LYS A 137 -10.58 -0.08 1.16
N ARG A 138 -10.29 1.14 0.72
CA ARG A 138 -11.32 2.10 0.33
C ARG A 138 -12.16 1.53 -0.81
N GLU A 139 -13.47 1.75 -0.78
CA GLU A 139 -14.34 1.41 -1.91
C GLU A 139 -13.95 2.26 -3.13
N GLY A 140 -13.87 1.64 -4.29
CA GLY A 140 -13.43 2.29 -5.53
C GLY A 140 -11.92 2.32 -5.75
N GLU A 141 -11.10 1.82 -4.82
CA GLU A 141 -9.69 1.56 -5.09
C GLU A 141 -9.51 0.16 -5.68
N ASP A 142 -9.51 0.07 -6.99
CA ASP A 142 -9.04 -1.15 -7.65
C ASP A 142 -7.55 -1.32 -7.40
N PRO A 143 -7.10 -2.44 -6.80
CA PRO A 143 -5.68 -2.72 -6.61
C PRO A 143 -4.95 -3.05 -7.91
N THR A 144 -5.68 -3.22 -9.01
CA THR A 144 -5.12 -3.64 -10.29
C THR A 144 -4.22 -2.55 -10.86
N ARG A 145 -2.96 -2.89 -11.06
CA ARG A 145 -2.00 -2.04 -11.77
C ARG A 145 -2.08 -2.34 -13.26
N MET A 146 -2.15 -1.29 -14.07
CA MET A 146 -2.09 -1.36 -15.52
C MET A 146 -0.62 -1.31 -15.92
N PHE A 147 -0.01 -2.48 -16.06
CA PHE A 147 1.39 -2.59 -16.43
C PHE A 147 1.53 -2.60 -17.95
N ALA A 148 2.35 -1.69 -18.48
CA ALA A 148 2.71 -1.65 -19.87
C ALA A 148 4.12 -1.07 -20.07
N GLY A 149 4.73 -1.44 -21.19
CA GLY A 149 6.01 -0.95 -21.65
C GLY A 149 6.46 -1.77 -22.85
N GLU A 150 6.21 -1.27 -24.05
CA GLU A 150 6.62 -1.90 -25.30
C GLU A 150 6.69 -0.89 -26.44
N GLY A 151 7.70 -1.02 -27.29
CA GLY A 151 7.84 -0.20 -28.47
C GLY A 151 8.04 1.29 -28.15
N ASP A 152 7.36 2.13 -28.90
CA ASP A 152 7.33 3.57 -28.71
C ASP A 152 6.27 4.04 -27.71
N ALA A 153 6.27 5.34 -27.42
CA ALA A 153 5.31 5.96 -26.51
C ALA A 153 3.86 5.80 -27.01
N PHE A 154 3.61 5.89 -28.31
CA PHE A 154 2.27 5.76 -28.89
C PHE A 154 1.68 4.36 -28.70
N ARG A 155 2.51 3.32 -28.89
CA ARG A 155 2.10 1.93 -28.72
C ARG A 155 1.76 1.64 -27.24
N THR A 156 2.61 2.07 -26.35
CA THR A 156 2.40 1.88 -24.91
C THR A 156 1.19 2.70 -24.39
N ASN A 157 1.00 3.94 -24.86
CA ASN A 157 -0.18 4.74 -24.57
C ASN A 157 -1.48 4.04 -24.98
N ARG A 158 -1.54 3.52 -26.22
CA ARG A 158 -2.72 2.74 -26.67
C ARG A 158 -3.00 1.54 -25.78
N ARG A 159 -1.95 0.87 -25.32
CA ARG A 159 -2.11 -0.25 -24.40
C ARG A 159 -2.64 0.23 -23.05
N PHE A 160 -2.11 1.30 -22.48
CA PHE A 160 -2.64 1.90 -21.26
C PHE A 160 -4.12 2.27 -21.40
N LYS A 161 -4.50 2.94 -22.45
CA LYS A 161 -5.91 3.28 -22.73
C LYS A 161 -6.80 2.04 -22.77
N ARG A 162 -6.36 1.00 -23.47
CA ARG A 162 -7.11 -0.26 -23.59
C ARG A 162 -7.29 -1.01 -22.26
N VAL A 163 -6.23 -1.10 -21.45
CA VAL A 163 -6.30 -1.81 -20.15
C VAL A 163 -6.98 -0.98 -19.06
N SER A 164 -7.11 0.33 -19.27
CA SER A 164 -7.78 1.26 -18.33
C SER A 164 -9.26 1.46 -18.64
N GLU A 165 -9.73 0.97 -19.79
CA GLU A 165 -11.09 1.20 -20.23
C GLU A 165 -12.11 0.63 -19.23
N GLY A 166 -13.03 1.49 -18.78
CA GLY A 166 -14.05 1.12 -17.80
C GLY A 166 -13.56 0.94 -16.34
N MET A 167 -12.28 1.20 -16.07
CA MET A 167 -11.73 1.06 -14.71
C MET A 167 -11.95 2.31 -13.88
N PRO A 168 -12.26 2.17 -12.56
CA PRO A 168 -12.55 3.31 -11.69
C PRO A 168 -11.28 4.12 -11.33
N ALA A 169 -10.10 3.57 -11.52
CA ALA A 169 -8.82 4.21 -11.25
C ALA A 169 -7.77 3.83 -12.29
N HIS A 170 -6.85 4.76 -12.57
CA HIS A 170 -5.75 4.59 -13.50
C HIS A 170 -4.42 4.49 -12.73
N ARG A 171 -3.94 3.25 -12.52
CA ARG A 171 -2.67 2.98 -11.86
C ARG A 171 -1.65 2.50 -12.87
N LEU A 172 -1.06 3.47 -13.57
CA LEU A 172 -0.17 3.23 -14.70
C LEU A 172 1.22 2.83 -14.21
N SER A 173 1.61 1.58 -14.46
CA SER A 173 2.94 1.08 -14.13
C SER A 173 3.74 0.91 -15.42
N THR A 174 4.77 1.72 -15.57
CA THR A 174 5.57 1.79 -16.81
C THR A 174 6.87 1.02 -16.66
N ALA A 175 7.12 0.11 -17.60
CA ALA A 175 8.44 -0.48 -17.83
C ALA A 175 9.13 0.27 -18.97
N PHE A 176 10.39 0.65 -18.76
CA PHE A 176 11.25 1.27 -19.76
C PHE A 176 12.19 0.23 -20.35
N ASP A 177 12.54 0.40 -21.63
CA ASP A 177 13.47 -0.48 -22.32
C ASP A 177 14.92 -0.28 -21.82
N SER A 178 15.82 -1.18 -22.21
CA SER A 178 17.22 -1.12 -21.82
C SER A 178 17.91 0.15 -22.29
N VAL A 179 17.50 0.72 -23.43
CA VAL A 179 18.11 1.94 -23.97
C VAL A 179 17.80 3.12 -23.04
N THR A 180 16.54 3.27 -22.65
CA THR A 180 16.11 4.27 -21.66
C THR A 180 16.74 4.02 -20.30
N LEU A 181 16.81 2.75 -19.84
CA LEU A 181 17.44 2.37 -18.57
C LEU A 181 18.93 2.69 -18.52
N TYR A 182 19.61 2.68 -19.66
CA TYR A 182 21.02 3.06 -19.75
C TYR A 182 21.24 4.57 -19.92
N GLY A 183 20.17 5.35 -20.04
CA GLY A 183 20.28 6.77 -20.31
C GLY A 183 20.84 7.09 -21.71
N CYS A 184 20.61 6.19 -22.67
CA CYS A 184 21.03 6.34 -24.04
C CYS A 184 19.86 6.71 -24.95
N ASP A 185 20.19 7.36 -26.07
CA ASP A 185 19.22 7.62 -27.13
C ASP A 185 19.07 6.38 -28.05
N PRO A 186 17.91 6.20 -28.70
CA PRO A 186 17.74 5.21 -29.74
C PRO A 186 18.73 5.44 -30.89
N ASP A 187 19.36 4.36 -31.40
CA ASP A 187 20.36 4.41 -32.45
C ASP A 187 20.31 3.14 -33.29
N GLU A 188 20.77 3.22 -34.54
CA GLU A 188 20.88 2.07 -35.46
C GLU A 188 22.11 1.18 -35.16
N ARG A 189 22.92 1.55 -34.16
CA ARG A 189 24.06 0.75 -33.74
C ARG A 189 23.61 -0.66 -33.33
N PRO A 190 24.37 -1.71 -33.69
CA PRO A 190 23.98 -3.11 -33.45
C PRO A 190 23.77 -3.47 -31.98
N ASP A 191 24.47 -2.78 -31.07
CA ASP A 191 24.37 -2.98 -29.62
C ASP A 191 23.12 -2.32 -29.01
N ILE A 192 22.47 -1.39 -29.70
CA ILE A 192 21.32 -0.62 -29.28
C ILE A 192 20.05 -1.01 -30.03
N TYR A 193 20.12 -1.11 -31.35
CA TYR A 193 18.96 -1.26 -32.25
C TYR A 193 17.98 -2.37 -31.82
N GLY A 194 18.48 -3.55 -31.52
CA GLY A 194 17.67 -4.70 -31.10
C GLY A 194 17.06 -4.59 -29.69
N LYS A 195 17.40 -3.55 -28.95
CA LYS A 195 16.91 -3.32 -27.59
C LYS A 195 15.85 -2.23 -27.52
N ILE A 196 15.69 -1.43 -28.59
CA ILE A 196 14.73 -0.33 -28.64
C ILE A 196 13.30 -0.87 -28.56
N GLY A 197 12.56 -0.43 -27.54
CA GLY A 197 11.18 -0.85 -27.31
C GLY A 197 10.99 -2.30 -26.92
N ASN A 198 12.08 -3.03 -26.62
CA ASN A 198 12.02 -4.42 -26.21
C ASN A 198 11.98 -4.52 -24.67
N SER A 199 10.98 -5.24 -24.15
CA SER A 199 10.71 -5.43 -22.71
C SER A 199 10.46 -4.12 -21.93
N GLY A 200 10.12 -3.05 -22.63
CA GLY A 200 9.84 -1.75 -22.09
C GLY A 200 9.58 -0.72 -23.18
N VAL A 201 9.10 0.45 -22.81
CA VAL A 201 8.91 1.57 -23.73
C VAL A 201 10.20 2.37 -23.87
N SER A 202 10.52 2.74 -25.11
CA SER A 202 11.64 3.65 -25.41
C SER A 202 11.20 5.10 -25.25
N ILE A 203 11.88 5.82 -24.37
CA ILE A 203 11.64 7.25 -24.08
C ILE A 203 12.98 7.98 -24.15
N ALA A 204 13.12 8.87 -25.11
CA ALA A 204 14.31 9.68 -25.32
C ALA A 204 14.09 11.17 -25.01
N THR A 205 12.86 11.64 -25.15
CA THR A 205 12.53 13.07 -25.02
C THR A 205 11.37 13.31 -24.07
N LEU A 206 11.20 14.57 -23.64
CA LEU A 206 10.03 15.00 -22.91
C LEU A 206 8.73 14.79 -23.72
N ASP A 207 8.78 14.97 -25.04
CA ASP A 207 7.60 14.80 -25.90
C ASP A 207 7.18 13.34 -25.98
N ASP A 208 8.09 12.38 -25.95
CA ASP A 208 7.77 10.96 -25.84
C ASP A 208 6.97 10.68 -24.54
N LEU A 209 7.39 11.29 -23.42
CA LEU A 209 6.70 11.08 -22.15
C LEU A 209 5.31 11.77 -22.13
N LYS A 210 5.17 12.91 -22.79
CA LYS A 210 3.86 13.55 -23.00
C LYS A 210 2.92 12.64 -23.78
N VAL A 211 3.41 12.02 -24.86
CA VAL A 211 2.66 11.05 -25.65
C VAL A 211 2.32 9.80 -24.83
N LEU A 212 3.24 9.31 -24.03
CA LEU A 212 3.03 8.13 -23.20
C LEU A 212 1.83 8.27 -22.27
N TYR A 213 1.64 9.44 -21.67
CA TYR A 213 0.55 9.70 -20.72
C TYR A 213 -0.58 10.57 -21.31
N ASP A 214 -0.59 10.77 -22.63
CA ASP A 214 -1.66 11.51 -23.28
C ASP A 214 -3.04 10.89 -23.04
N GLY A 215 -4.00 11.75 -22.69
CA GLY A 215 -5.38 11.36 -22.37
C GLY A 215 -5.61 10.88 -20.95
N PHE A 216 -4.58 10.86 -20.09
CA PHE A 216 -4.70 10.64 -18.66
C PHE A 216 -4.48 11.96 -17.89
N ASP A 217 -5.42 12.34 -17.04
CA ASP A 217 -5.21 13.46 -16.11
C ASP A 217 -4.30 12.97 -14.96
N LEU A 218 -3.03 13.39 -14.99
CA LEU A 218 -2.02 12.96 -14.02
C LEU A 218 -2.26 13.51 -12.60
N LEU A 219 -3.13 14.51 -12.45
CA LEU A 219 -3.50 15.07 -11.16
C LEU A 219 -4.82 14.55 -10.62
N ALA A 220 -5.57 13.78 -11.40
CA ALA A 220 -6.81 13.19 -10.91
C ALA A 220 -6.53 12.31 -9.67
N PRO A 221 -7.38 12.38 -8.62
CA PRO A 221 -7.19 11.58 -7.41
C PRO A 221 -7.18 10.07 -7.64
N THR A 222 -7.75 9.64 -8.77
CA THR A 222 -7.81 8.25 -9.21
C THR A 222 -6.63 7.82 -10.09
N THR A 223 -5.76 8.77 -10.48
CA THR A 223 -4.57 8.47 -11.30
C THR A 223 -3.31 8.41 -10.44
N SER A 224 -2.49 7.41 -10.68
CA SER A 224 -1.14 7.30 -10.14
C SER A 224 -0.21 6.64 -11.15
N VAL A 225 1.06 7.03 -11.14
CA VAL A 225 2.07 6.50 -12.05
C VAL A 225 3.16 5.81 -11.24
N SER A 226 3.63 4.66 -11.73
CA SER A 226 4.79 3.97 -11.16
C SER A 226 5.81 3.76 -12.28
N MET A 227 7.01 4.26 -12.10
CA MET A 227 8.08 4.22 -13.09
C MET A 227 9.23 3.38 -12.57
N THR A 228 9.52 2.25 -13.24
CA THR A 228 10.67 1.40 -12.94
C THR A 228 11.79 1.82 -13.85
N ILE A 229 12.79 2.57 -13.34
CA ILE A 229 13.81 3.20 -14.17
C ILE A 229 15.25 2.99 -13.68
N ASN A 230 15.59 3.09 -12.43
CA ASN A 230 16.96 3.00 -11.87
C ASN A 230 17.87 4.20 -12.20
N GLY A 231 19.02 3.99 -12.84
CA GLY A 231 20.06 5.01 -13.04
C GLY A 231 19.57 6.36 -13.57
N PRO A 232 18.81 6.42 -14.68
CA PRO A 232 18.28 7.67 -15.22
C PRO A 232 17.03 8.19 -14.49
N ALA A 233 16.74 7.73 -13.27
CA ALA A 233 15.55 8.13 -12.52
C ALA A 233 15.34 9.65 -12.44
N PRO A 234 16.36 10.51 -12.20
CA PRO A 234 16.16 11.95 -12.16
C PRO A 234 15.66 12.52 -13.48
N ILE A 235 16.16 12.00 -14.61
CA ILE A 235 15.79 12.48 -15.96
C ILE A 235 14.33 12.15 -16.24
N ILE A 236 13.94 10.91 -16.05
CA ILE A 236 12.55 10.47 -16.28
C ILE A 236 11.58 11.13 -15.30
N LEU A 237 12.00 11.31 -14.05
CA LEU A 237 11.22 12.02 -13.04
C LEU A 237 11.00 13.49 -13.44
N ALA A 238 12.04 14.17 -13.89
CA ALA A 238 11.94 15.55 -14.41
C ALA A 238 11.01 15.63 -15.62
N CYS A 239 11.13 14.71 -16.57
CA CYS A 239 10.22 14.61 -17.71
C CYS A 239 8.77 14.39 -17.26
N PHE A 240 8.55 13.53 -16.27
CA PHE A 240 7.22 13.26 -15.74
C PHE A 240 6.59 14.50 -15.07
N PHE A 241 7.33 15.18 -14.21
CA PHE A 241 6.83 16.39 -13.57
C PHE A 241 6.54 17.50 -14.58
N ASN A 242 7.43 17.71 -15.56
CA ASN A 242 7.18 18.68 -16.63
C ASN A 242 5.96 18.29 -17.48
N THR A 243 5.76 17.02 -17.79
CA THR A 243 4.54 16.55 -18.47
C THR A 243 3.29 16.91 -17.68
N ALA A 244 3.28 16.64 -16.36
CA ALA A 244 2.15 16.96 -15.49
C ALA A 244 1.90 18.49 -15.40
N VAL A 245 2.96 19.28 -15.32
CA VAL A 245 2.88 20.76 -15.34
C VAL A 245 2.29 21.24 -16.66
N ASP A 246 2.82 20.79 -17.78
CA ASP A 246 2.38 21.20 -19.11
C ASP A 246 0.92 20.83 -19.37
N GLN A 247 0.44 19.68 -18.87
CA GLN A 247 -0.98 19.32 -18.93
C GLN A 247 -1.85 20.36 -18.19
N GLN A 248 -1.43 20.82 -17.03
CA GLN A 248 -2.22 21.79 -16.25
C GLN A 248 -2.13 23.20 -16.80
N LEU A 249 -0.99 23.60 -17.36
CA LEU A 249 -0.85 24.87 -18.08
C LEU A 249 -1.75 24.90 -19.33
N ALA A 250 -1.76 23.83 -20.11
CA ALA A 250 -2.64 23.69 -21.27
C ALA A 250 -4.13 23.70 -20.87
N LYS A 251 -4.48 23.06 -19.76
CA LYS A 251 -5.84 23.09 -19.21
C LYS A 251 -6.23 24.50 -18.78
N PHE A 252 -5.34 25.22 -18.09
CA PHE A 252 -5.58 26.62 -17.72
C PHE A 252 -5.83 27.50 -18.95
N GLU A 253 -5.00 27.35 -19.99
CA GLU A 253 -5.15 28.11 -21.24
C GLU A 253 -6.49 27.82 -21.92
N LYS A 254 -6.90 26.55 -21.94
CA LYS A 254 -8.20 26.15 -22.49
C LYS A 254 -9.38 26.73 -21.71
N ASP A 255 -9.30 26.67 -20.37
CA ASP A 255 -10.40 27.07 -19.49
C ASP A 255 -10.55 28.61 -19.41
N ASN A 256 -9.44 29.35 -19.54
CA ASN A 256 -9.41 30.82 -19.41
C ASN A 256 -9.28 31.56 -20.76
N GLY A 257 -9.03 30.87 -21.86
CA GLY A 257 -8.83 31.47 -23.19
C GLY A 257 -7.57 32.32 -23.30
N ARG A 258 -6.63 32.25 -22.34
CA ARG A 258 -5.35 32.99 -22.33
C ARG A 258 -4.25 32.14 -21.67
N ARG A 259 -3.02 32.47 -21.97
CA ARG A 259 -1.87 31.92 -21.25
C ARG A 259 -1.81 32.42 -19.81
N PRO A 260 -1.34 31.58 -18.88
CA PRO A 260 -1.09 32.03 -17.51
C PRO A 260 0.03 33.06 -17.46
N THR A 261 -0.06 33.99 -16.51
CA THR A 261 1.07 34.85 -16.15
C THR A 261 2.17 34.04 -15.48
N GLU A 262 3.36 34.62 -15.32
CA GLU A 262 4.49 33.93 -14.65
C GLU A 262 4.11 33.51 -13.23
N ASP A 263 3.44 34.36 -12.46
CA ASP A 263 2.99 34.04 -11.10
C ASP A 263 1.93 32.93 -11.07
N GLU A 264 1.01 32.94 -12.04
CA GLU A 264 0.01 31.88 -12.18
C GLU A 264 0.68 30.55 -12.57
N ALA A 265 1.61 30.58 -13.51
CA ALA A 265 2.36 29.41 -13.94
C ALA A 265 3.19 28.82 -12.79
N GLN A 266 3.82 29.66 -11.96
CA GLN A 266 4.57 29.24 -10.80
C GLN A 266 3.67 28.54 -9.76
N LYS A 267 2.49 29.13 -9.47
CA LYS A 267 1.51 28.52 -8.57
C LYS A 267 0.99 27.17 -9.09
N ILE A 268 0.78 27.06 -10.39
CA ILE A 268 0.38 25.79 -11.03
C ILE A 268 1.49 24.75 -10.84
N ARG A 269 2.77 25.10 -11.08
CA ARG A 269 3.91 24.19 -10.85
C ARG A 269 3.97 23.69 -9.41
N GLU A 270 3.87 24.59 -8.44
CA GLU A 270 3.88 24.22 -7.01
C GLU A 270 2.71 23.31 -6.64
N TRP A 271 1.53 23.60 -7.15
CA TRP A 271 0.35 22.77 -6.91
C TRP A 271 0.49 21.38 -7.54
N VAL A 272 1.03 21.28 -8.76
CA VAL A 272 1.29 20.02 -9.45
C VAL A 272 2.22 19.15 -8.62
N LEU A 273 3.37 19.68 -8.19
CA LEU A 273 4.36 18.95 -7.40
C LEU A 273 3.80 18.44 -6.07
N LYS A 274 2.92 19.19 -5.42
CA LYS A 274 2.24 18.79 -4.18
C LYS A 274 1.16 17.73 -4.38
N SER A 275 0.55 17.68 -5.56
CA SER A 275 -0.69 16.93 -5.80
C SER A 275 -0.48 15.64 -6.58
N VAL A 276 0.52 15.58 -7.47
CA VAL A 276 0.79 14.44 -8.33
C VAL A 276 1.12 13.19 -7.50
N ARG A 277 0.65 12.02 -7.99
CA ARG A 277 0.77 10.76 -7.26
C ARG A 277 1.57 9.73 -8.06
N GLY A 278 2.49 9.09 -7.39
CA GLY A 278 3.22 8.02 -8.03
C GLY A 278 4.47 7.58 -7.28
N THR A 279 5.26 6.78 -7.97
CA THR A 279 6.57 6.32 -7.51
C THR A 279 7.57 6.34 -8.66
N VAL A 280 8.79 6.72 -8.36
CA VAL A 280 9.96 6.44 -9.21
C VAL A 280 10.82 5.41 -8.49
N GLN A 281 11.09 4.32 -9.16
CA GLN A 281 11.94 3.26 -8.62
C GLN A 281 13.35 3.42 -9.16
N ALA A 282 14.29 3.69 -8.25
CA ALA A 282 15.72 3.64 -8.49
C ALA A 282 16.32 2.57 -7.56
N ASP A 283 16.01 1.31 -7.83
CA ASP A 283 16.36 0.17 -6.98
C ASP A 283 17.85 -0.18 -7.14
N ILE A 284 18.67 0.45 -6.31
CA ILE A 284 20.13 0.35 -6.35
C ILE A 284 20.59 -1.07 -6.02
N LEU A 285 20.04 -1.67 -4.98
CA LEU A 285 20.46 -3.00 -4.51
C LEU A 285 20.08 -4.11 -5.49
N LYS A 286 18.89 -4.04 -6.05
CA LYS A 286 18.44 -5.00 -7.05
C LYS A 286 19.21 -4.88 -8.36
N GLU A 287 19.53 -3.67 -8.79
CA GLU A 287 20.34 -3.41 -9.97
C GLU A 287 21.73 -4.04 -9.83
N ASP A 288 22.37 -3.83 -8.68
CA ASP A 288 23.69 -4.38 -8.38
C ASP A 288 23.70 -5.93 -8.29
N GLN A 289 22.64 -6.52 -7.73
CA GLN A 289 22.58 -7.96 -7.46
C GLN A 289 21.98 -8.79 -8.59
N GLY A 290 21.09 -8.26 -9.42
CA GLY A 290 20.25 -9.11 -10.26
C GLY A 290 20.06 -8.69 -11.71
N GLN A 291 20.35 -7.46 -12.10
CA GLN A 291 20.02 -6.99 -13.45
C GLN A 291 21.24 -6.82 -14.39
N ASN A 292 22.46 -6.91 -13.90
CA ASN A 292 23.71 -6.67 -14.67
C ASN A 292 23.67 -5.38 -15.51
N THR A 293 22.90 -4.40 -15.07
CA THR A 293 22.73 -3.10 -15.74
C THR A 293 23.43 -1.98 -15.00
N CYS A 294 24.37 -2.33 -14.11
CA CYS A 294 25.13 -1.40 -13.30
C CYS A 294 26.09 -0.56 -14.14
N ILE A 295 25.56 0.54 -14.68
CA ILE A 295 26.36 1.54 -15.40
C ILE A 295 26.92 2.57 -14.42
N PHE A 296 26.29 2.72 -13.26
CA PHE A 296 26.63 3.67 -12.23
C PHE A 296 27.19 2.97 -10.99
N SER A 297 28.18 3.59 -10.34
CA SER A 297 28.63 3.08 -9.04
C SER A 297 27.54 3.21 -7.99
N THR A 298 27.56 2.31 -6.99
CA THR A 298 26.61 2.36 -5.85
C THR A 298 26.67 3.72 -5.14
N GLU A 299 27.86 4.30 -5.00
CA GLU A 299 28.06 5.61 -4.39
C GLU A 299 27.34 6.72 -5.17
N PHE A 300 27.49 6.74 -6.49
CA PHE A 300 26.76 7.68 -7.36
C PHE A 300 25.25 7.49 -7.25
N ALA A 301 24.78 6.25 -7.28
CA ALA A 301 23.36 5.95 -7.19
C ALA A 301 22.74 6.38 -5.84
N LEU A 302 23.46 6.18 -4.73
CA LEU A 302 23.04 6.65 -3.40
C LEU A 302 23.00 8.18 -3.34
N LYS A 303 24.00 8.87 -3.91
CA LYS A 303 23.99 10.33 -3.99
C LYS A 303 22.79 10.83 -4.79
N MET A 304 22.55 10.25 -5.93
CA MET A 304 21.41 10.58 -6.79
C MET A 304 20.06 10.41 -6.06
N MET A 305 19.90 9.34 -5.26
CA MET A 305 18.72 9.17 -4.43
C MET A 305 18.60 10.26 -3.36
N GLY A 306 19.71 10.66 -2.77
CA GLY A 306 19.77 11.79 -1.83
C GLY A 306 19.29 13.08 -2.49
N ASP A 307 19.77 13.38 -3.69
CA ASP A 307 19.40 14.57 -4.46
C ASP A 307 17.89 14.57 -4.82
N ILE A 308 17.32 13.41 -5.17
CA ILE A 308 15.87 13.27 -5.39
C ILE A 308 15.08 13.56 -4.11
N GLN A 309 15.52 13.03 -2.96
CA GLN A 309 14.86 13.27 -1.68
C GLN A 309 14.95 14.74 -1.28
N GLU A 310 16.10 15.37 -1.46
CA GLU A 310 16.28 16.81 -1.22
C GLU A 310 15.32 17.63 -2.08
N PHE A 311 15.22 17.32 -3.37
CA PHE A 311 14.25 17.95 -4.28
C PHE A 311 12.80 17.78 -3.77
N PHE A 312 12.42 16.58 -3.34
CA PHE A 312 11.07 16.32 -2.82
C PHE A 312 10.77 17.13 -1.57
N VAL A 313 11.70 17.21 -0.64
CA VAL A 313 11.56 18.02 0.58
C VAL A 313 11.45 19.49 0.25
N HIS A 314 12.35 20.02 -0.61
CA HIS A 314 12.39 21.42 -0.97
C HIS A 314 11.11 21.87 -1.67
N HIS A 315 10.60 21.07 -2.58
CA HIS A 315 9.38 21.38 -3.35
C HIS A 315 8.09 20.84 -2.72
N GLN A 316 8.17 20.29 -1.51
CA GLN A 316 7.02 19.75 -0.76
C GLN A 316 6.21 18.71 -1.56
N VAL A 317 6.89 17.81 -2.25
CA VAL A 317 6.26 16.69 -2.97
C VAL A 317 5.71 15.70 -1.95
N GLN A 318 4.38 15.60 -1.83
CA GLN A 318 3.73 14.90 -0.72
C GLN A 318 3.21 13.50 -1.08
N ASN A 319 2.91 13.25 -2.34
CA ASN A 319 2.23 12.04 -2.78
C ASN A 319 3.02 11.26 -3.83
N PHE A 320 4.28 11.57 -3.99
CA PHE A 320 5.20 10.89 -4.88
C PHE A 320 6.39 10.37 -4.08
N TYR A 321 6.77 9.11 -4.33
CA TYR A 321 7.81 8.44 -3.55
C TYR A 321 8.93 7.99 -4.48
N SER A 322 10.16 8.07 -3.99
CA SER A 322 11.30 7.36 -4.58
C SER A 322 11.55 6.07 -3.81
N VAL A 323 11.89 5.02 -4.51
CA VAL A 323 12.14 3.68 -3.95
C VAL A 323 13.45 3.14 -4.52
#